data_2982c7d412106239bff52f9dee8071cb
#
_entry.id   2982c7d412106239bff52f9dee8071cb
#
_cell.length_a   1.000
_cell.length_b   1.000
_cell.length_c   1.000
_cell.angle_alpha   90.00
_cell.angle_beta   90.00
_cell.angle_gamma   90.00
#
_symmetry.space_group_name_H-M   'P 1'
#
loop_
_entity.id
_entity.type
_entity.pdbx_description
1 polymer ?
#
loop_
_entity_poly.entity_id
_entity_poly.type
_entity_poly.pdbx_seq_one_letter_code
_entity_poly.pdbx_strand_id
1 'polypeptide(L)'
;MAAKIVVSDVTKSYATDRGPLKVLQTVDFSVASGEFVAMVGPSGCGKTTLMHIIAGFERPDTGQVVIDGEACERPSPNAILISQKGSVFPWLTVHQNLVFGLNGHHPDKQEISRHYAALVGLSGFEASYPHELSGGMLKRVELARALAVKPDILYMDEPLAALDALTSRQMRLELRRILEVERHTCLLITHDVEEAIQLADRILVLSPRPARIQASFDVPFPHPRHPSDPALVALKTAILREFGLE
;
A
#
# COMPACT_ATOMS: atom_id res chain seq x y z
N MET A 1 -13.73 -1.75 -16.73
CA MET A 1 -13.68 -0.56 -15.85
C MET A 1 -12.64 0.39 -16.40
N ALA A 2 -12.79 1.71 -16.21
CA ALA A 2 -11.77 2.67 -16.64
C ALA A 2 -10.51 2.51 -15.78
N ALA A 3 -9.32 2.66 -16.38
CA ALA A 3 -8.06 2.63 -15.65
C ALA A 3 -7.93 3.89 -14.80
N LYS A 4 -7.68 3.72 -13.50
CA LYS A 4 -7.40 4.81 -12.54
C LYS A 4 -5.94 5.23 -12.61
N ILE A 5 -5.02 4.24 -12.70
CA ILE A 5 -3.58 4.45 -12.82
C ILE A 5 -3.10 3.70 -14.06
N VAL A 6 -2.29 4.37 -14.89
CA VAL A 6 -1.62 3.77 -16.05
C VAL A 6 -0.13 4.07 -15.94
N VAL A 7 0.68 3.04 -15.94
CA VAL A 7 2.14 3.10 -15.94
C VAL A 7 2.62 2.60 -17.31
N SER A 8 3.35 3.44 -18.06
CA SER A 8 3.77 3.13 -19.42
C SER A 8 5.26 3.36 -19.63
N ASP A 9 5.99 2.33 -20.04
CA ASP A 9 7.41 2.35 -20.41
C ASP A 9 8.33 2.97 -19.34
N VAL A 10 7.99 2.83 -18.06
CA VAL A 10 8.72 3.46 -16.95
C VAL A 10 10.08 2.79 -16.77
N THR A 11 11.14 3.62 -16.80
CA THR A 11 12.51 3.23 -16.45
C THR A 11 13.06 4.13 -15.35
N LYS A 12 14.04 3.61 -14.58
CA LYS A 12 14.75 4.38 -13.57
C LYS A 12 16.15 3.85 -13.33
N SER A 13 17.12 4.76 -13.28
CA SER A 13 18.50 4.50 -12.92
C SER A 13 19.00 5.55 -11.93
N TYR A 14 19.94 5.19 -11.08
CA TYR A 14 20.61 6.10 -10.16
C TYR A 14 22.10 6.16 -10.46
N ALA A 15 22.68 7.35 -10.40
CA ALA A 15 24.14 7.50 -10.44
C ALA A 15 24.74 6.97 -9.13
N THR A 16 25.76 6.11 -9.25
CA THR A 16 26.54 5.63 -8.10
C THR A 16 28.03 5.76 -8.41
N ASP A 17 28.88 5.68 -7.37
CA ASP A 17 30.34 5.71 -7.52
C ASP A 17 30.88 4.59 -8.42
N ARG A 18 30.09 3.51 -8.63
CA ARG A 18 30.43 2.36 -9.47
C ARG A 18 29.80 2.43 -10.86
N GLY A 19 29.21 3.57 -11.23
CA GLY A 19 28.47 3.76 -12.47
C GLY A 19 26.95 3.74 -12.28
N PRO A 20 26.17 3.86 -13.37
CA PRO A 20 24.73 3.92 -13.32
C PRO A 20 24.13 2.58 -12.85
N LEU A 21 23.31 2.64 -11.82
CA LEU A 21 22.54 1.50 -11.28
C LEU A 21 21.14 1.52 -11.87
N LYS A 22 20.85 0.65 -12.82
CA LYS A 22 19.52 0.49 -13.39
C LYS A 22 18.63 -0.24 -12.39
N VAL A 23 17.54 0.42 -11.94
CA VAL A 23 16.61 -0.11 -10.93
C VAL A 23 15.33 -0.61 -11.57
N LEU A 24 14.76 0.14 -12.51
CA LEU A 24 13.55 -0.24 -13.25
C LEU A 24 13.86 -0.33 -14.76
N GLN A 25 13.27 -1.31 -15.41
CA GLN A 25 13.43 -1.55 -16.85
C GLN A 25 12.07 -1.82 -17.50
N THR A 26 11.55 -0.80 -18.19
CA THR A 26 10.32 -0.92 -18.98
C THR A 26 9.19 -1.56 -18.19
N VAL A 27 8.64 -0.79 -17.24
CA VAL A 27 7.54 -1.24 -16.42
C VAL A 27 6.24 -0.72 -16.99
N ASP A 28 5.33 -1.66 -17.28
CA ASP A 28 4.02 -1.39 -17.89
C ASP A 28 2.92 -2.13 -17.12
N PHE A 29 1.92 -1.42 -16.64
CA PHE A 29 0.68 -1.97 -16.10
C PHE A 29 -0.36 -0.88 -15.88
N SER A 30 -1.60 -1.29 -15.63
CA SER A 30 -2.67 -0.38 -15.24
C SER A 30 -3.38 -0.88 -14.00
N VAL A 31 -4.04 0.01 -13.26
CA VAL A 31 -4.89 -0.31 -12.11
C VAL A 31 -6.26 0.28 -12.37
N ALA A 32 -7.31 -0.52 -12.23
CA ALA A 32 -8.69 -0.06 -12.38
C ALA A 32 -9.15 0.75 -11.16
N SER A 33 -10.17 1.59 -11.33
CA SER A 33 -10.78 2.30 -10.20
C SER A 33 -11.38 1.31 -9.19
N GLY A 34 -11.01 1.43 -7.91
CA GLY A 34 -11.43 0.55 -6.83
C GLY A 34 -10.76 -0.82 -6.83
N GLU A 35 -9.75 -1.06 -7.68
CA GLU A 35 -8.97 -2.29 -7.69
C GLU A 35 -7.91 -2.25 -6.58
N PHE A 36 -7.70 -3.38 -5.92
CA PHE A 36 -6.59 -3.60 -5.00
C PHE A 36 -5.49 -4.42 -5.69
N VAL A 37 -4.39 -3.78 -6.04
CA VAL A 37 -3.22 -4.44 -6.66
C VAL A 37 -2.09 -4.57 -5.63
N ALA A 38 -1.53 -5.77 -5.50
CA ALA A 38 -0.31 -5.99 -4.73
C ALA A 38 0.90 -6.18 -5.66
N MET A 39 2.03 -5.59 -5.30
CA MET A 39 3.33 -5.78 -5.94
C MET A 39 4.24 -6.60 -5.02
N VAL A 40 4.63 -7.79 -5.47
CA VAL A 40 5.55 -8.67 -4.76
C VAL A 40 6.86 -8.81 -5.53
N GLY A 41 7.97 -9.02 -4.82
CA GLY A 41 9.27 -9.19 -5.46
C GLY A 41 10.41 -9.21 -4.44
N PRO A 42 11.63 -9.59 -4.84
CA PRO A 42 12.79 -9.66 -3.96
C PRO A 42 13.08 -8.32 -3.27
N SER A 43 13.70 -8.37 -2.09
CA SER A 43 14.15 -7.16 -1.41
C SER A 43 15.16 -6.40 -2.28
N GLY A 44 15.00 -5.07 -2.35
CA GLY A 44 15.86 -4.20 -3.13
C GLY A 44 15.68 -4.28 -4.65
N CYS A 45 14.66 -4.96 -5.19
CA CYS A 45 14.43 -5.00 -6.64
C CYS A 45 13.97 -3.65 -7.23
N GLY A 46 13.36 -2.76 -6.43
CA GLY A 46 12.90 -1.44 -6.87
C GLY A 46 11.43 -1.14 -6.63
N LYS A 47 10.72 -1.95 -5.81
CA LYS A 47 9.29 -1.75 -5.50
C LYS A 47 8.99 -0.37 -4.95
N THR A 48 9.73 0.07 -3.92
CA THR A 48 9.57 1.40 -3.31
C THR A 48 9.86 2.52 -4.32
N THR A 49 10.91 2.37 -5.16
CA THR A 49 11.18 3.33 -6.25
C THR A 49 10.00 3.44 -7.21
N LEU A 50 9.45 2.29 -7.64
CA LEU A 50 8.28 2.26 -8.52
C LEU A 50 7.07 2.92 -7.86
N MET A 51 6.82 2.61 -6.58
CA MET A 51 5.73 3.26 -5.82
C MET A 51 5.91 4.77 -5.73
N HIS A 52 7.13 5.26 -5.45
CA HIS A 52 7.40 6.69 -5.39
C HIS A 52 7.18 7.38 -6.74
N ILE A 53 7.52 6.73 -7.85
CA ILE A 53 7.25 7.24 -9.20
C ILE A 53 5.74 7.31 -9.44
N ILE A 54 4.99 6.25 -9.10
CA ILE A 54 3.54 6.20 -9.28
C ILE A 54 2.84 7.25 -8.42
N ALA A 55 3.32 7.47 -7.20
CA ALA A 55 2.78 8.44 -6.27
C ALA A 55 3.24 9.89 -6.55
N GLY A 56 4.09 10.12 -7.55
CA GLY A 56 4.58 11.45 -7.96
C GLY A 56 5.65 12.04 -7.05
N PHE A 57 6.26 11.26 -6.15
CA PHE A 57 7.38 11.71 -5.31
C PHE A 57 8.72 11.66 -6.05
N GLU A 58 8.81 10.88 -7.13
CA GLU A 58 10.00 10.74 -7.94
C GLU A 58 9.64 10.70 -9.42
N ARG A 59 10.50 11.26 -10.30
CA ARG A 59 10.29 11.22 -11.75
C ARG A 59 10.95 9.99 -12.35
N PRO A 60 10.32 9.33 -13.32
CA PRO A 60 10.98 8.30 -14.10
C PRO A 60 12.05 8.92 -15.02
N ASP A 61 13.00 8.10 -15.51
CA ASP A 61 13.96 8.54 -16.52
C ASP A 61 13.32 8.57 -17.91
N THR A 62 12.48 7.56 -18.21
CA THR A 62 11.63 7.49 -19.41
C THR A 62 10.26 6.93 -19.05
N GLY A 63 9.32 7.07 -19.96
CA GLY A 63 7.94 6.65 -19.74
C GLY A 63 7.15 7.67 -18.92
N GLN A 64 5.96 7.28 -18.52
CA GLN A 64 5.05 8.16 -17.76
C GLN A 64 4.10 7.38 -16.87
N VAL A 65 3.57 8.09 -15.88
CA VAL A 65 2.43 7.64 -15.06
C VAL A 65 1.26 8.59 -15.32
N VAL A 66 0.09 8.03 -15.55
CA VAL A 66 -1.16 8.78 -15.74
C VAL A 66 -2.14 8.34 -14.67
N ILE A 67 -2.75 9.30 -13.97
CA ILE A 67 -3.77 9.07 -12.95
C ILE A 67 -5.03 9.85 -13.36
N ASP A 68 -6.16 9.18 -13.46
CA ASP A 68 -7.43 9.77 -13.93
C ASP A 68 -7.32 10.49 -15.29
N GLY A 69 -6.45 10.00 -16.17
CA GLY A 69 -6.21 10.60 -17.49
C GLY A 69 -5.22 11.76 -17.52
N GLU A 70 -4.68 12.17 -16.36
CA GLU A 70 -3.70 13.26 -16.25
C GLU A 70 -2.30 12.73 -15.89
N ALA A 71 -1.25 13.36 -16.45
CA ALA A 71 0.13 12.97 -16.14
C ALA A 71 0.47 13.28 -14.66
N CYS A 72 1.01 12.26 -13.96
CA CYS A 72 1.40 12.37 -12.56
C CYS A 72 2.81 12.97 -12.44
N GLU A 73 2.92 14.29 -12.34
CA GLU A 73 4.21 14.97 -12.18
C GLU A 73 4.55 15.32 -10.72
N ARG A 74 3.59 15.23 -9.82
CA ARG A 74 3.69 15.55 -8.39
C ARG A 74 2.68 14.76 -7.58
N PRO A 75 2.87 14.61 -6.25
CA PRO A 75 1.90 13.93 -5.39
C PRO A 75 0.52 14.59 -5.44
N SER A 76 -0.51 13.74 -5.55
CA SER A 76 -1.91 14.18 -5.52
C SER A 76 -2.37 14.39 -4.07
N PRO A 77 -3.14 15.46 -3.76
CA PRO A 77 -3.75 15.63 -2.45
C PRO A 77 -4.80 14.57 -2.12
N ASN A 78 -5.34 13.88 -3.14
CA ASN A 78 -6.33 12.82 -2.99
C ASN A 78 -5.71 11.42 -2.88
N ALA A 79 -4.38 11.34 -2.79
CA ALA A 79 -3.65 10.08 -2.65
C ALA A 79 -2.80 10.11 -1.38
N ILE A 80 -2.81 9.02 -0.62
CA ILE A 80 -2.03 8.90 0.61
C ILE A 80 -1.03 7.75 0.48
N LEU A 81 0.20 8.00 0.91
CA LEU A 81 1.25 7.00 1.03
C LEU A 81 1.48 6.64 2.50
N ILE A 82 1.22 5.38 2.85
CA ILE A 82 1.68 4.77 4.10
C ILE A 82 3.06 4.18 3.83
N SER A 83 4.09 4.81 4.38
CA SER A 83 5.48 4.40 4.17
C SER A 83 5.91 3.30 5.13
N GLN A 84 6.96 2.56 4.76
CA GLN A 84 7.56 1.52 5.59
C GLN A 84 8.06 2.07 6.95
N LYS A 85 8.68 3.25 6.93
CA LYS A 85 9.09 3.96 8.15
C LYS A 85 7.89 4.68 8.74
N GLY A 86 7.52 4.35 9.98
CA GLY A 86 6.38 4.95 10.67
C GLY A 86 6.32 6.48 10.54
N SER A 87 5.12 7.00 10.31
CA SER A 87 4.88 8.42 10.03
C SER A 87 3.99 9.11 11.07
N VAL A 88 3.70 8.45 12.20
CA VAL A 88 2.91 9.05 13.29
C VAL A 88 3.64 10.26 13.87
N PHE A 89 2.93 11.38 14.03
CA PHE A 89 3.51 12.59 14.63
C PHE A 89 3.66 12.42 16.14
N PRO A 90 4.89 12.35 16.70
CA PRO A 90 5.11 11.98 18.09
C PRO A 90 4.65 13.05 19.10
N TRP A 91 4.45 14.28 18.66
CA TRP A 91 3.98 15.42 19.48
C TRP A 91 2.46 15.61 19.45
N LEU A 92 1.72 14.78 18.70
CA LEU A 92 0.26 14.82 18.60
C LEU A 92 -0.33 13.59 19.28
N THR A 93 -1.49 13.74 19.92
CA THR A 93 -2.28 12.61 20.43
C THR A 93 -2.81 11.75 19.28
N VAL A 94 -3.35 10.56 19.56
CA VAL A 94 -4.04 9.72 18.57
C VAL A 94 -5.12 10.53 17.85
N HIS A 95 -6.04 11.17 18.61
CA HIS A 95 -7.06 12.03 18.03
C HIS A 95 -6.48 13.06 17.05
N GLN A 96 -5.47 13.81 17.48
CA GLN A 96 -4.84 14.86 16.66
C GLN A 96 -4.16 14.27 15.42
N ASN A 97 -3.53 13.09 15.53
CA ASN A 97 -2.98 12.38 14.38
C ASN A 97 -4.08 12.03 13.37
N LEU A 98 -5.19 11.43 13.82
CA LEU A 98 -6.26 10.97 12.93
C LEU A 98 -6.89 12.12 12.13
N VAL A 99 -7.05 13.29 12.76
CA VAL A 99 -7.69 14.45 12.12
C VAL A 99 -6.72 15.42 11.47
N PHE A 100 -5.42 15.11 11.46
CA PHE A 100 -4.39 16.01 10.98
C PHE A 100 -4.57 16.41 9.51
N GLY A 101 -4.96 15.45 8.66
CA GLY A 101 -5.17 15.69 7.22
C GLY A 101 -6.50 16.36 6.88
N LEU A 102 -7.39 16.55 7.86
CA LEU A 102 -8.68 17.21 7.64
C LEU A 102 -8.51 18.73 7.66
N ASN A 103 -8.80 19.38 6.54
CA ASN A 103 -8.62 20.82 6.36
C ASN A 103 -9.48 21.66 7.35
N GLY A 104 -8.88 22.71 7.91
CA GLY A 104 -9.57 23.78 8.66
C GLY A 104 -10.40 23.33 9.86
N HIS A 105 -11.48 24.06 10.15
CA HIS A 105 -12.51 23.69 11.12
C HIS A 105 -13.51 22.72 10.48
N HIS A 106 -13.13 21.46 10.30
CA HIS A 106 -14.09 20.43 9.92
C HIS A 106 -15.00 20.16 11.13
N PRO A 107 -16.34 20.38 11.03
CA PRO A 107 -17.24 20.30 12.19
C PRO A 107 -17.26 18.92 12.83
N ASP A 108 -16.99 17.87 12.06
CA ASP A 108 -17.13 16.47 12.47
C ASP A 108 -15.80 15.81 12.91
N LYS A 109 -14.73 16.59 13.15
CA LYS A 109 -13.40 16.02 13.51
C LYS A 109 -13.47 15.04 14.68
N GLN A 110 -14.28 15.35 15.69
CA GLN A 110 -14.43 14.48 16.85
C GLN A 110 -15.13 13.16 16.51
N GLU A 111 -16.13 13.21 15.65
CA GLU A 111 -16.85 12.03 15.18
C GLU A 111 -15.98 11.16 14.25
N ILE A 112 -15.31 11.79 13.28
CA ILE A 112 -14.36 11.14 12.37
C ILE A 112 -13.26 10.43 13.18
N SER A 113 -12.64 11.12 14.13
CA SER A 113 -11.61 10.52 14.98
C SER A 113 -12.12 9.32 15.75
N ARG A 114 -13.30 9.44 16.36
CA ARG A 114 -13.91 8.35 17.13
C ARG A 114 -14.26 7.16 16.24
N HIS A 115 -14.79 7.43 15.05
CA HIS A 115 -15.12 6.40 14.06
C HIS A 115 -13.86 5.60 13.64
N TYR A 116 -12.81 6.30 13.18
CA TYR A 116 -11.59 5.61 12.73
C TYR A 116 -10.77 5.00 13.88
N ALA A 117 -10.77 5.59 15.07
CA ALA A 117 -10.18 4.96 16.26
C ALA A 117 -10.88 3.64 16.60
N ALA A 118 -12.21 3.62 16.59
CA ALA A 118 -12.98 2.39 16.81
C ALA A 118 -12.72 1.34 15.72
N LEU A 119 -12.66 1.78 14.47
CA LEU A 119 -12.45 0.93 13.29
C LEU A 119 -11.13 0.14 13.35
N VAL A 120 -10.07 0.77 13.90
CA VAL A 120 -8.75 0.13 14.06
C VAL A 120 -8.50 -0.40 15.48
N GLY A 121 -9.54 -0.47 16.33
CA GLY A 121 -9.43 -1.01 17.68
C GLY A 121 -8.60 -0.14 18.65
N LEU A 122 -8.66 1.18 18.51
CA LEU A 122 -8.00 2.18 19.36
C LEU A 122 -8.97 3.00 20.21
N SER A 123 -10.22 2.53 20.38
CA SER A 123 -11.19 3.18 21.27
C SER A 123 -10.64 3.29 22.69
N GLY A 124 -10.71 4.48 23.27
CA GLY A 124 -10.20 4.79 24.60
C GLY A 124 -8.74 5.28 24.62
N PHE A 125 -8.02 5.24 23.47
CA PHE A 125 -6.66 5.73 23.33
C PHE A 125 -6.58 7.08 22.61
N GLU A 126 -7.69 7.74 22.34
CA GLU A 126 -7.74 8.97 21.55
C GLU A 126 -6.91 10.11 22.15
N ALA A 127 -6.80 10.16 23.48
CA ALA A 127 -6.01 11.16 24.22
C ALA A 127 -4.54 10.76 24.41
N SER A 128 -4.17 9.50 24.10
CA SER A 128 -2.80 9.00 24.28
C SER A 128 -1.84 9.57 23.26
N TYR A 129 -0.58 9.74 23.67
CA TYR A 129 0.53 10.10 22.77
C TYR A 129 1.20 8.85 22.20
N PRO A 130 1.89 8.96 21.05
CA PRO A 130 2.58 7.84 20.42
C PRO A 130 3.54 7.05 21.30
N HIS A 131 4.25 7.71 22.22
CA HIS A 131 5.18 7.05 23.16
C HIS A 131 4.49 6.17 24.21
N GLU A 132 3.18 6.29 24.37
CA GLU A 132 2.37 5.47 25.28
C GLU A 132 1.78 4.24 24.58
N LEU A 133 2.01 4.08 23.25
CA LEU A 133 1.41 3.04 22.41
C LEU A 133 2.44 1.96 22.06
N SER A 134 1.94 0.73 21.85
CA SER A 134 2.76 -0.34 21.26
C SER A 134 3.04 -0.07 19.78
N GLY A 135 4.07 -0.74 19.21
CA GLY A 135 4.36 -0.63 17.77
C GLY A 135 3.20 -1.01 16.86
N GLY A 136 2.40 -2.01 17.24
CA GLY A 136 1.18 -2.40 16.53
C GLY A 136 0.10 -1.31 16.59
N MET A 137 -0.08 -0.67 17.76
CA MET A 137 -1.02 0.45 17.91
C MET A 137 -0.59 1.65 17.06
N LEU A 138 0.72 1.94 16.97
CA LEU A 138 1.22 3.01 16.10
C LEU A 138 0.89 2.77 14.63
N LYS A 139 1.03 1.53 14.14
CA LYS A 139 0.63 1.18 12.78
C LYS A 139 -0.87 1.34 12.53
N ARG A 140 -1.70 1.03 13.52
CA ARG A 140 -3.15 1.28 13.49
C ARG A 140 -3.48 2.79 13.44
N VAL A 141 -2.74 3.62 14.17
CA VAL A 141 -2.86 5.10 14.08
C VAL A 141 -2.50 5.59 12.67
N GLU A 142 -1.43 5.09 12.05
CA GLU A 142 -1.06 5.44 10.67
C GLU A 142 -2.16 5.10 9.68
N LEU A 143 -2.68 3.88 9.77
CA LEU A 143 -3.75 3.42 8.89
C LEU A 143 -5.02 4.26 9.09
N ALA A 144 -5.45 4.46 10.33
CA ALA A 144 -6.63 5.28 10.65
C ALA A 144 -6.48 6.72 10.14
N ARG A 145 -5.30 7.34 10.30
CA ARG A 145 -5.01 8.67 9.79
C ARG A 145 -5.09 8.74 8.25
N ALA A 146 -4.55 7.73 7.58
CA ALA A 146 -4.60 7.67 6.12
C ALA A 146 -6.03 7.55 5.59
N LEU A 147 -6.87 6.75 6.26
CA LEU A 147 -8.26 6.53 5.88
C LEU A 147 -9.20 7.69 6.26
N ALA A 148 -8.90 8.39 7.35
CA ALA A 148 -9.74 9.49 7.86
C ALA A 148 -9.94 10.64 6.83
N VAL A 149 -9.00 10.81 5.90
CA VAL A 149 -9.11 11.81 4.82
C VAL A 149 -9.82 11.28 3.58
N LYS A 150 -10.27 10.01 3.58
CA LYS A 150 -10.97 9.34 2.48
C LYS A 150 -10.25 9.51 1.14
N PRO A 151 -9.02 9.02 1.00
CA PRO A 151 -8.25 9.19 -0.23
C PRO A 151 -8.87 8.39 -1.39
N ASP A 152 -8.74 8.88 -2.61
CA ASP A 152 -9.11 8.11 -3.82
C ASP A 152 -8.15 6.95 -4.06
N ILE A 153 -6.86 7.17 -3.73
CA ILE A 153 -5.79 6.19 -3.91
C ILE A 153 -5.02 6.02 -2.61
N LEU A 154 -4.85 4.76 -2.20
CA LEU A 154 -4.05 4.38 -1.04
C LEU A 154 -2.82 3.58 -1.48
N TYR A 155 -1.65 4.18 -1.32
CA TYR A 155 -0.36 3.53 -1.50
C TYR A 155 0.14 2.99 -0.16
N MET A 156 0.59 1.74 -0.13
CA MET A 156 1.06 1.08 1.08
C MET A 156 2.40 0.39 0.82
N ASP A 157 3.47 0.87 1.44
CA ASP A 157 4.81 0.27 1.32
C ASP A 157 5.12 -0.53 2.58
N GLU A 158 4.97 -1.85 2.50
CA GLU A 158 5.18 -2.81 3.59
C GLU A 158 4.47 -2.41 4.90
N PRO A 159 3.15 -2.12 4.89
CA PRO A 159 2.46 -1.52 6.03
C PRO A 159 2.45 -2.41 7.27
N LEU A 160 2.58 -3.73 7.12
CA LEU A 160 2.48 -4.71 8.20
C LEU A 160 3.81 -5.41 8.53
N ALA A 161 4.92 -5.06 7.87
CA ALA A 161 6.21 -5.76 8.02
C ALA A 161 6.80 -5.74 9.44
N ALA A 162 6.44 -4.76 10.27
CA ALA A 162 6.95 -4.63 11.64
C ALA A 162 6.05 -5.28 12.71
N LEU A 163 4.99 -5.98 12.30
CA LEU A 163 4.03 -6.60 13.20
C LEU A 163 4.31 -8.09 13.37
N ASP A 164 4.01 -8.61 14.57
CA ASP A 164 3.98 -10.06 14.79
C ASP A 164 2.86 -10.73 13.97
N ALA A 165 2.95 -12.04 13.79
CA ALA A 165 2.05 -12.79 12.90
C ALA A 165 0.57 -12.69 13.28
N LEU A 166 0.24 -12.66 14.59
CA LEU A 166 -1.15 -12.57 15.05
C LEU A 166 -1.71 -11.17 14.81
N THR A 167 -0.97 -10.14 15.17
CA THR A 167 -1.34 -8.73 14.95
C THR A 167 -1.45 -8.44 13.45
N SER A 168 -0.51 -8.92 12.64
CA SER A 168 -0.55 -8.76 11.17
C SER A 168 -1.79 -9.42 10.57
N ARG A 169 -2.14 -10.64 11.00
CA ARG A 169 -3.36 -11.33 10.55
C ARG A 169 -4.62 -10.54 10.90
N GLN A 170 -4.71 -10.03 12.13
CA GLN A 170 -5.85 -9.23 12.56
C GLN A 170 -5.96 -7.92 11.77
N MET A 171 -4.83 -7.24 11.55
CA MET A 171 -4.78 -6.01 10.76
C MET A 171 -5.21 -6.23 9.31
N ARG A 172 -4.83 -7.35 8.68
CA ARG A 172 -5.29 -7.70 7.32
C ARG A 172 -6.81 -7.83 7.24
N LEU A 173 -7.43 -8.50 8.23
CA LEU A 173 -8.88 -8.64 8.28
C LEU A 173 -9.58 -7.29 8.49
N GLU A 174 -9.05 -6.45 9.37
CA GLU A 174 -9.57 -5.10 9.62
C GLU A 174 -9.43 -4.20 8.38
N LEU A 175 -8.24 -4.17 7.78
CA LEU A 175 -7.97 -3.42 6.56
C LEU A 175 -8.93 -3.83 5.43
N ARG A 176 -9.12 -5.13 5.24
CA ARG A 176 -10.04 -5.61 4.19
C ARG A 176 -11.48 -5.17 4.44
N ARG A 177 -11.97 -5.26 5.67
CA ARG A 177 -13.32 -4.78 6.05
C ARG A 177 -13.53 -3.31 5.70
N ILE A 178 -12.52 -2.48 5.99
CA ILE A 178 -12.56 -1.04 5.71
C ILE A 178 -12.66 -0.81 4.20
N LEU A 179 -11.79 -1.46 3.44
CA LEU A 179 -11.70 -1.29 1.99
C LEU A 179 -12.90 -1.86 1.23
N GLU A 180 -13.65 -2.80 1.81
CA GLU A 180 -14.92 -3.28 1.26
C GLU A 180 -16.03 -2.23 1.37
N VAL A 181 -16.02 -1.44 2.43
CA VAL A 181 -17.01 -0.38 2.67
C VAL A 181 -16.63 0.91 1.93
N GLU A 182 -15.36 1.28 2.03
CA GLU A 182 -14.80 2.50 1.42
C GLU A 182 -13.98 2.08 0.20
N ARG A 183 -14.58 2.06 -0.98
CA ARG A 183 -13.95 1.60 -2.23
C ARG A 183 -12.78 2.49 -2.67
N HIS A 184 -11.61 2.29 -2.06
CA HIS A 184 -10.36 2.92 -2.46
C HIS A 184 -9.67 2.14 -3.58
N THR A 185 -8.96 2.82 -4.45
CA THR A 185 -7.97 2.17 -5.32
C THR A 185 -6.70 1.95 -4.49
N CYS A 186 -6.22 0.71 -4.39
CA CYS A 186 -5.11 0.38 -3.51
C CYS A 186 -3.92 -0.19 -4.26
N LEU A 187 -2.73 0.29 -3.92
CA LEU A 187 -1.46 -0.28 -4.39
C LEU A 187 -0.62 -0.67 -3.18
N LEU A 188 -0.36 -1.96 -3.00
CA LEU A 188 0.39 -2.54 -1.89
C LEU A 188 1.75 -3.04 -2.37
N ILE A 189 2.81 -2.68 -1.68
CA ILE A 189 4.09 -3.39 -1.76
C ILE A 189 4.21 -4.29 -0.54
N THR A 190 4.52 -5.55 -0.79
CA THR A 190 4.86 -6.50 0.26
C THR A 190 5.86 -7.54 -0.23
N HIS A 191 6.61 -8.14 0.67
CA HIS A 191 7.40 -9.34 0.42
C HIS A 191 6.67 -10.62 0.88
N ASP A 192 5.52 -10.50 1.54
CA ASP A 192 4.68 -11.60 1.98
C ASP A 192 3.61 -11.93 0.91
N VAL A 193 3.83 -13.04 0.20
CA VAL A 193 2.90 -13.54 -0.83
C VAL A 193 1.52 -13.88 -0.23
N GLU A 194 1.48 -14.33 1.02
CA GLU A 194 0.22 -14.63 1.71
C GLU A 194 -0.57 -13.36 2.00
N GLU A 195 0.10 -12.28 2.42
CA GLU A 195 -0.52 -10.96 2.58
C GLU A 195 -1.13 -10.49 1.25
N ALA A 196 -0.35 -10.57 0.16
CA ALA A 196 -0.82 -10.19 -1.17
C ALA A 196 -2.07 -10.99 -1.59
N ILE A 197 -2.06 -12.32 -1.42
CA ILE A 197 -3.21 -13.19 -1.74
C ILE A 197 -4.43 -12.86 -0.87
N GLN A 198 -4.24 -12.54 0.40
CA GLN A 198 -5.35 -12.24 1.29
C GLN A 198 -6.02 -10.89 1.02
N LEU A 199 -5.29 -9.91 0.51
CA LEU A 199 -5.77 -8.55 0.36
C LEU A 199 -6.12 -8.16 -1.09
N ALA A 200 -5.29 -8.55 -2.06
CA ALA A 200 -5.35 -8.00 -3.41
C ALA A 200 -6.35 -8.73 -4.32
N ASP A 201 -6.89 -7.99 -5.28
CA ASP A 201 -7.68 -8.54 -6.40
C ASP A 201 -6.76 -9.02 -7.52
N ARG A 202 -5.54 -8.43 -7.61
CA ARG A 202 -4.49 -8.84 -8.55
C ARG A 202 -3.10 -8.65 -7.96
N ILE A 203 -2.18 -9.56 -8.31
CA ILE A 203 -0.81 -9.56 -7.82
C ILE A 203 0.14 -9.42 -9.00
N LEU A 204 1.00 -8.41 -8.95
CA LEU A 204 2.10 -8.19 -9.89
C LEU A 204 3.40 -8.72 -9.29
N VAL A 205 4.05 -9.61 -9.99
CA VAL A 205 5.35 -10.17 -9.60
C VAL A 205 6.45 -9.39 -10.30
N LEU A 206 7.36 -8.80 -9.52
CA LEU A 206 8.51 -8.07 -10.04
C LEU A 206 9.75 -8.97 -10.08
N SER A 207 10.49 -8.88 -11.18
CA SER A 207 11.80 -9.56 -11.32
C SER A 207 12.84 -8.97 -10.36
N PRO A 208 13.98 -9.68 -10.13
CA PRO A 208 15.19 -9.06 -9.60
C PRO A 208 15.60 -7.83 -10.42
N ARG A 209 16.46 -6.98 -9.83
CA ARG A 209 16.97 -5.75 -10.47
C ARG A 209 17.77 -6.04 -11.73
N PRO A 210 17.54 -5.26 -12.82
CA PRO A 210 16.56 -4.19 -12.98
C PRO A 210 15.14 -4.75 -13.09
N ALA A 211 14.23 -4.22 -12.23
CA ALA A 211 12.89 -4.77 -12.09
C ALA A 211 12.01 -4.49 -13.33
N ARG A 212 11.24 -5.49 -13.68
CA ARG A 212 10.14 -5.45 -14.66
C ARG A 212 8.96 -6.27 -14.10
N ILE A 213 7.79 -6.10 -14.64
CA ILE A 213 6.67 -7.03 -14.35
C ILE A 213 6.99 -8.36 -15.00
N GLN A 214 7.21 -9.39 -14.19
CA GLN A 214 7.53 -10.75 -14.63
C GLN A 214 6.27 -11.57 -14.88
N ALA A 215 5.28 -11.44 -13.99
CA ALA A 215 4.00 -12.11 -14.08
C ALA A 215 2.89 -11.28 -13.43
N SER A 216 1.64 -11.57 -13.78
CA SER A 216 0.44 -11.01 -13.18
C SER A 216 -0.55 -12.14 -12.89
N PHE A 217 -1.08 -12.16 -11.67
CA PHE A 217 -2.03 -13.16 -11.21
C PHE A 217 -3.30 -12.48 -10.73
N ASP A 218 -4.43 -12.81 -11.30
CA ASP A 218 -5.74 -12.44 -10.76
C ASP A 218 -6.07 -13.30 -9.54
N VAL A 219 -6.75 -12.71 -8.55
CA VAL A 219 -7.17 -13.38 -7.33
C VAL A 219 -8.69 -13.34 -7.22
N PRO A 220 -9.42 -14.11 -8.07
CA PRO A 220 -10.88 -14.02 -8.23
C PRO A 220 -11.65 -14.74 -7.10
N PHE A 221 -11.08 -14.83 -5.91
CA PHE A 221 -11.69 -15.52 -4.78
C PHE A 221 -12.38 -14.52 -3.85
N PRO A 222 -13.59 -14.84 -3.37
CA PRO A 222 -14.31 -13.98 -2.44
C PRO A 222 -13.61 -13.90 -1.08
N HIS A 223 -13.87 -12.82 -0.35
CA HIS A 223 -13.43 -12.68 1.04
C HIS A 223 -14.48 -13.20 2.04
N PRO A 224 -14.08 -13.65 3.24
CA PRO A 224 -12.70 -13.77 3.71
C PRO A 224 -11.96 -14.96 3.08
N ARG A 225 -10.69 -14.78 2.75
CA ARG A 225 -9.82 -15.81 2.18
C ARG A 225 -9.07 -16.57 3.28
N HIS A 226 -9.23 -17.88 3.31
CA HIS A 226 -8.53 -18.73 4.29
C HIS A 226 -7.21 -19.24 3.69
N PRO A 227 -6.06 -19.07 4.39
CA PRO A 227 -4.75 -19.51 3.88
C PRO A 227 -4.66 -21.01 3.54
N SER A 228 -5.52 -21.83 4.17
CA SER A 228 -5.58 -23.28 3.94
C SER A 228 -6.50 -23.69 2.78
N ASP A 229 -7.13 -22.75 2.09
CA ASP A 229 -7.93 -23.05 0.91
C ASP A 229 -7.02 -23.62 -0.19
N PRO A 230 -7.31 -24.84 -0.73
CA PRO A 230 -6.48 -25.47 -1.74
C PRO A 230 -6.23 -24.60 -2.97
N ALA A 231 -7.20 -23.81 -3.39
CA ALA A 231 -7.06 -22.90 -4.53
C ALA A 231 -6.08 -21.74 -4.24
N LEU A 232 -6.12 -21.20 -3.02
CA LEU A 232 -5.17 -20.16 -2.59
C LEU A 232 -3.77 -20.72 -2.36
N VAL A 233 -3.66 -21.95 -1.86
CA VAL A 233 -2.37 -22.67 -1.76
C VAL A 233 -1.77 -22.89 -3.15
N ALA A 234 -2.55 -23.33 -4.13
CA ALA A 234 -2.10 -23.49 -5.51
C ALA A 234 -1.65 -22.16 -6.13
N LEU A 235 -2.36 -21.06 -5.89
CA LEU A 235 -1.98 -19.73 -6.33
C LEU A 235 -0.67 -19.30 -5.66
N LYS A 236 -0.51 -19.49 -4.36
CA LYS A 236 0.74 -19.20 -3.63
C LYS A 236 1.91 -19.96 -4.24
N THR A 237 1.76 -21.24 -4.50
CA THR A 237 2.77 -22.08 -5.16
C THR A 237 3.12 -21.52 -6.55
N ALA A 238 2.13 -21.14 -7.36
CA ALA A 238 2.38 -20.56 -8.68
C ALA A 238 3.17 -19.25 -8.61
N ILE A 239 2.88 -18.40 -7.64
CA ILE A 239 3.62 -17.15 -7.41
C ILE A 239 5.05 -17.42 -6.93
N LEU A 240 5.25 -18.40 -6.04
CA LEU A 240 6.58 -18.77 -5.53
C LEU A 240 7.47 -19.36 -6.63
N ARG A 241 6.91 -20.08 -7.63
CA ARG A 241 7.63 -20.55 -8.81
C ARG A 241 8.26 -19.42 -9.62
N GLU A 242 7.59 -18.27 -9.71
CA GLU A 242 8.16 -17.09 -10.38
C GLU A 242 9.46 -16.59 -9.71
N PHE A 243 9.66 -16.93 -8.43
CA PHE A 243 10.89 -16.62 -7.68
C PHE A 243 11.91 -17.77 -7.66
N GLY A 244 11.60 -18.91 -8.29
CA GLY A 244 12.45 -20.11 -8.25
C GLY A 244 12.49 -20.77 -6.85
N LEU A 245 11.45 -20.60 -6.04
CA LEU A 245 11.37 -21.08 -4.67
C LEU A 245 10.53 -22.37 -4.57
N GLU A 246 10.71 -23.31 -5.48
CA GLU A 246 10.21 -24.70 -5.43
C GLU A 246 11.28 -25.73 -5.70
#